data_5d8fc279b4dbc3dc72cc61bea548dd2a
#
_entry.id   5d8fc279b4dbc3dc72cc61bea548dd2a
#
_cell.length_a   1.000
_cell.length_b   1.000
_cell.length_c   1.000
_cell.angle_alpha   90.00
_cell.angle_beta   90.00
_cell.angle_gamma   90.00
#
_symmetry.space_group_name_H-M   'P 1'
#
loop_
_entity.id
_entity.type
_entity.pdbx_description
1 polymer ?
#
loop_
_entity_poly.entity_id
_entity_poly.type
_entity_poly.pdbx_seq_one_letter_code
_entity_poly.pdbx_strand_id
1 'polypeptide(L)'
;MSARGTVFSGSSDAYDRFMGRYSTPLAEQFADFVGVAAPQRALDVGAGTGALTAELVRRLGADNVAAAEPSTDYAATLRERFPGLDVREVPGEELPWEDASFDAALAQLVVVFLNDAPGAVRELARVTRPGGVVATCMWEVDGVEMMKALNEIRQRLSPGGPTPATDYRDEASLRKLFEEAGLREVETSRIEVSVEYETVDELWEPAIRVGGPGGPAVRSFTPEQLAQGRAIFEEALGNPRGGYSLKGRAAAVRGVSG
;
A
#
# COMPACT_ATOMS: atom_id res chain seq x y z
N MET A 1 -7.54 -2.21 24.01
CA MET A 1 -6.81 -2.46 22.76
C MET A 1 -7.52 -1.67 21.68
N SER A 2 -6.93 -0.56 21.23
CA SER A 2 -7.55 0.29 20.18
C SER A 2 -7.30 -0.38 18.84
N ALA A 3 -8.36 -0.81 18.17
CA ALA A 3 -8.27 -1.30 16.79
C ALA A 3 -7.60 -0.21 15.93
N ARG A 4 -6.53 -0.55 15.22
CA ARG A 4 -5.94 0.28 14.15
C ARG A 4 -6.88 0.24 12.93
N GLY A 5 -8.17 0.62 13.18
CA GLY A 5 -9.20 0.63 12.15
C GLY A 5 -8.98 1.76 11.18
N THR A 6 -9.20 1.45 9.92
CA THR A 6 -9.34 2.29 8.72
C THR A 6 -8.58 3.62 8.75
N VAL A 7 -7.31 3.59 8.40
CA VAL A 7 -6.44 4.78 8.32
C VAL A 7 -6.86 5.70 7.16
N PHE A 8 -7.54 5.17 6.15
CA PHE A 8 -8.05 5.91 5.00
C PHE A 8 -9.58 5.94 5.04
N SER A 9 -10.15 7.12 5.32
CA SER A 9 -11.58 7.39 5.22
C SER A 9 -11.80 8.38 4.07
N GLY A 10 -12.20 7.88 2.93
CA GLY A 10 -12.50 8.64 1.72
C GLY A 10 -13.14 7.70 0.69
N SER A 11 -13.73 8.25 -0.38
CA SER A 11 -14.19 7.42 -1.49
C SER A 11 -13.00 6.71 -2.15
N SER A 12 -13.23 5.51 -2.68
CA SER A 12 -12.23 4.76 -3.47
C SER A 12 -11.59 5.63 -4.57
N ASP A 13 -12.41 6.46 -5.24
CA ASP A 13 -11.95 7.39 -6.27
C ASP A 13 -10.95 8.44 -5.76
N ALA A 14 -11.18 8.98 -4.55
CA ALA A 14 -10.26 9.97 -3.98
C ALA A 14 -8.93 9.32 -3.60
N TYR A 15 -8.97 8.10 -3.06
CA TYR A 15 -7.77 7.31 -2.78
C TYR A 15 -6.98 7.01 -4.06
N ASP A 16 -7.66 6.57 -5.12
CA ASP A 16 -7.02 6.22 -6.39
C ASP A 16 -6.36 7.45 -7.06
N ARG A 17 -7.01 8.60 -7.03
CA ARG A 17 -6.42 9.85 -7.55
C ARG A 17 -5.21 10.32 -6.76
N PHE A 18 -5.11 9.95 -5.50
CA PHE A 18 -4.02 10.32 -4.61
C PHE A 18 -2.92 9.25 -4.58
N MET A 19 -3.16 8.14 -3.90
CA MET A 19 -2.17 7.06 -3.73
C MET A 19 -2.13 6.09 -4.91
N GLY A 20 -3.25 5.92 -5.62
CA GLY A 20 -3.33 5.00 -6.75
C GLY A 20 -2.32 5.31 -7.86
N ARG A 21 -2.00 6.60 -8.06
CA ARG A 21 -0.96 7.03 -9.03
C ARG A 21 0.43 6.45 -8.71
N TYR A 22 0.71 6.17 -7.43
CA TYR A 22 1.95 5.52 -6.98
C TYR A 22 1.78 4.01 -6.86
N SER A 23 0.62 3.54 -6.38
CA SER A 23 0.38 2.12 -6.10
C SER A 23 0.30 1.28 -7.38
N THR A 24 -0.20 1.84 -8.49
CA THR A 24 -0.30 1.13 -9.77
C THR A 24 1.08 0.82 -10.39
N PRO A 25 1.98 1.79 -10.61
CA PRO A 25 3.32 1.46 -11.11
C PRO A 25 4.16 0.67 -10.10
N LEU A 26 3.89 0.80 -8.79
CA LEU A 26 4.51 -0.04 -7.78
C LEU A 26 4.08 -1.51 -7.95
N ALA A 27 2.79 -1.78 -8.21
CA ALA A 27 2.26 -3.12 -8.36
C ALA A 27 2.95 -3.89 -9.50
N GLU A 28 3.22 -3.23 -10.63
CA GLU A 28 3.92 -3.82 -11.77
C GLU A 28 5.35 -4.24 -11.37
N GLN A 29 6.13 -3.32 -10.81
CA GLN A 29 7.51 -3.59 -10.41
C GLN A 29 7.60 -4.58 -9.23
N PHE A 30 6.63 -4.54 -8.31
CA PHE A 30 6.55 -5.48 -7.21
C PHE A 30 6.23 -6.91 -7.71
N ALA A 31 5.29 -7.05 -8.63
CA ALA A 31 4.98 -8.35 -9.24
C ALA A 31 6.17 -8.89 -10.08
N ASP A 32 6.97 -8.01 -10.71
CA ASP A 32 8.23 -8.38 -11.38
C ASP A 32 9.26 -8.90 -10.38
N PHE A 33 9.47 -8.20 -9.26
CA PHE A 33 10.39 -8.63 -8.21
C PHE A 33 9.99 -9.98 -7.62
N VAL A 34 8.69 -10.23 -7.44
CA VAL A 34 8.16 -11.51 -6.94
C VAL A 34 8.31 -12.63 -7.98
N GLY A 35 8.28 -12.29 -9.26
CA GLY A 35 8.34 -13.25 -10.36
C GLY A 35 6.98 -13.90 -10.66
N VAL A 36 5.87 -13.15 -10.47
CA VAL A 36 4.52 -13.66 -10.73
C VAL A 36 4.27 -13.78 -12.22
N ALA A 37 3.96 -15.00 -12.66
CA ALA A 37 3.66 -15.33 -14.07
C ALA A 37 2.73 -16.54 -14.19
N ALA A 38 1.94 -16.61 -15.28
CA ALA A 38 1.11 -17.78 -15.57
C ALA A 38 1.98 -19.07 -15.68
N PRO A 39 1.48 -20.21 -15.21
CA PRO A 39 0.09 -20.50 -14.79
C PRO A 39 -0.15 -20.41 -13.26
N GLN A 40 0.57 -19.56 -12.53
CA GLN A 40 0.45 -19.45 -11.07
C GLN A 40 -0.95 -19.01 -10.63
N ARG A 41 -1.34 -19.41 -9.41
CA ARG A 41 -2.48 -18.88 -8.67
C ARG A 41 -1.99 -17.97 -7.54
N ALA A 42 -2.50 -16.74 -7.47
CA ALA A 42 -2.03 -15.74 -6.52
C ALA A 42 -3.13 -15.17 -5.62
N LEU A 43 -2.75 -14.79 -4.38
CA LEU A 43 -3.58 -14.09 -3.42
C LEU A 43 -3.04 -12.67 -3.20
N ASP A 44 -3.92 -11.68 -3.29
CA ASP A 44 -3.67 -10.29 -2.89
C ASP A 44 -4.27 -10.03 -1.51
N VAL A 45 -3.44 -9.74 -0.50
CA VAL A 45 -3.87 -9.53 0.89
C VAL A 45 -3.82 -8.05 1.24
N GLY A 46 -4.96 -7.51 1.72
CA GLY A 46 -5.16 -6.08 1.91
C GLY A 46 -5.27 -5.35 0.57
N ALA A 47 -6.04 -5.91 -0.35
CA ALA A 47 -6.09 -5.52 -1.74
C ALA A 47 -6.53 -4.05 -1.97
N GLY A 48 -7.20 -3.43 -0.97
CA GLY A 48 -7.65 -2.06 -1.06
C GLY A 48 -8.59 -1.83 -2.24
N THR A 49 -8.25 -0.85 -3.07
CA THR A 49 -9.00 -0.55 -4.30
C THR A 49 -8.57 -1.37 -5.51
N GLY A 50 -7.59 -2.29 -5.35
CA GLY A 50 -7.23 -3.30 -6.34
C GLY A 50 -6.05 -2.95 -7.25
N ALA A 51 -5.11 -2.12 -6.82
CA ALA A 51 -3.92 -1.80 -7.64
C ALA A 51 -3.07 -3.05 -7.95
N LEU A 52 -2.73 -3.86 -6.92
CA LEU A 52 -2.02 -5.12 -7.13
C LEU A 52 -2.94 -6.18 -7.75
N THR A 53 -4.20 -6.25 -7.31
CA THR A 53 -5.19 -7.17 -7.92
C THR A 53 -5.27 -7.00 -9.43
N ALA A 54 -5.34 -5.75 -9.94
CA ALA A 54 -5.37 -5.48 -11.38
C ALA A 54 -4.16 -6.05 -12.12
N GLU A 55 -2.98 -5.86 -11.55
CA GLU A 55 -1.74 -6.37 -12.13
C GLU A 55 -1.67 -7.90 -12.10
N LEU A 56 -2.10 -8.52 -10.99
CA LEU A 56 -2.19 -9.98 -10.91
C LEU A 56 -3.19 -10.55 -11.92
N VAL A 57 -4.37 -9.95 -12.06
CA VAL A 57 -5.38 -10.35 -13.06
C VAL A 57 -4.84 -10.19 -14.48
N ARG A 58 -4.10 -9.12 -14.77
CA ARG A 58 -3.46 -8.93 -16.08
C ARG A 58 -2.45 -10.03 -16.42
N ARG A 59 -1.69 -10.51 -15.42
CA ARG A 59 -0.66 -11.56 -15.61
C ARG A 59 -1.23 -12.97 -15.65
N LEU A 60 -2.20 -13.26 -14.79
CA LEU A 60 -2.63 -14.62 -14.48
C LEU A 60 -4.05 -14.95 -15.00
N GLY A 61 -4.86 -13.94 -15.32
CA GLY A 61 -6.29 -14.08 -15.52
C GLY A 61 -7.08 -14.11 -14.20
N ALA A 62 -8.32 -13.63 -14.21
CA ALA A 62 -9.14 -13.47 -13.01
C ALA A 62 -9.40 -14.78 -12.25
N ASP A 63 -9.53 -15.90 -12.95
CA ASP A 63 -9.77 -17.22 -12.35
C ASP A 63 -8.60 -17.72 -11.48
N ASN A 64 -7.41 -17.13 -11.65
CA ASN A 64 -6.20 -17.48 -10.92
C ASN A 64 -5.83 -16.46 -9.84
N VAL A 65 -6.70 -15.51 -9.53
CA VAL A 65 -6.47 -14.48 -8.51
C VAL A 65 -7.58 -14.51 -7.48
N ALA A 66 -7.19 -14.38 -6.21
CA ALA A 66 -8.11 -14.12 -5.10
C ALA A 66 -7.64 -12.88 -4.33
N ALA A 67 -8.55 -12.25 -3.58
CA ALA A 67 -8.27 -11.05 -2.79
C ALA A 67 -8.88 -11.13 -1.39
N ALA A 68 -8.12 -10.70 -0.39
CA ALA A 68 -8.57 -10.47 0.98
C ALA A 68 -8.55 -8.95 1.26
N GLU A 69 -9.67 -8.38 1.71
CA GLU A 69 -9.78 -6.97 2.05
C GLU A 69 -10.77 -6.78 3.20
N PRO A 70 -10.35 -6.28 4.38
CA PRO A 70 -11.25 -6.17 5.54
C PRO A 70 -12.27 -5.03 5.45
N SER A 71 -12.05 -4.03 4.58
CA SER A 71 -12.99 -2.92 4.39
C SER A 71 -14.13 -3.33 3.47
N THR A 72 -15.37 -3.29 3.97
CA THR A 72 -16.58 -3.58 3.17
C THR A 72 -16.65 -2.69 1.92
N ASP A 73 -16.31 -1.40 2.03
CA ASP A 73 -16.36 -0.46 0.90
C ASP A 73 -15.34 -0.80 -0.18
N TYR A 74 -14.10 -1.15 0.22
CA TYR A 74 -13.07 -1.55 -0.73
C TYR A 74 -13.34 -2.94 -1.33
N ALA A 75 -13.83 -3.88 -0.53
CA ALA A 75 -14.24 -5.19 -1.04
C ALA A 75 -15.40 -5.08 -2.05
N ALA A 76 -16.35 -4.17 -1.84
CA ALA A 76 -17.40 -3.87 -2.80
C ALA A 76 -16.82 -3.28 -4.10
N THR A 77 -15.88 -2.33 -3.99
CA THR A 77 -15.17 -1.76 -5.14
C THR A 77 -14.41 -2.83 -5.93
N LEU A 78 -13.75 -3.77 -5.25
CA LEU A 78 -13.05 -4.89 -5.91
C LEU A 78 -14.02 -5.78 -6.69
N ARG A 79 -15.17 -6.14 -6.11
CA ARG A 79 -16.19 -6.96 -6.79
C ARG A 79 -16.79 -6.28 -8.01
N GLU A 80 -16.94 -4.95 -7.95
CA GLU A 80 -17.40 -4.15 -9.08
C GLU A 80 -16.35 -4.08 -10.20
N ARG A 81 -15.08 -3.85 -9.85
CA ARG A 81 -13.97 -3.75 -10.81
C ARG A 81 -13.58 -5.07 -11.45
N PHE A 82 -13.70 -6.16 -10.70
CA PHE A 82 -13.29 -7.51 -11.13
C PHE A 82 -14.43 -8.51 -10.94
N PRO A 83 -15.48 -8.48 -11.78
CA PRO A 83 -16.60 -9.41 -11.66
C PRO A 83 -16.15 -10.87 -11.73
N GLY A 84 -16.56 -11.66 -10.74
CA GLY A 84 -16.20 -13.08 -10.64
C GLY A 84 -14.91 -13.37 -9.86
N LEU A 85 -14.14 -12.36 -9.45
CA LEU A 85 -13.00 -12.55 -8.57
C LEU A 85 -13.43 -13.07 -7.18
N ASP A 86 -12.67 -14.01 -6.60
CA ASP A 86 -12.90 -14.48 -5.22
C ASP A 86 -12.41 -13.41 -4.23
N VAL A 87 -13.31 -12.51 -3.82
CA VAL A 87 -13.03 -11.44 -2.86
C VAL A 87 -13.62 -11.79 -1.50
N ARG A 88 -12.78 -11.90 -0.47
CA ARG A 88 -13.16 -12.18 0.92
C ARG A 88 -12.97 -10.95 1.81
N GLU A 89 -14.01 -10.63 2.61
CA GLU A 89 -13.97 -9.54 3.60
C GLU A 89 -13.37 -10.06 4.90
N VAL A 90 -12.04 -10.16 4.93
CA VAL A 90 -11.29 -10.71 6.06
C VAL A 90 -9.98 -9.97 6.28
N PRO A 91 -9.46 -9.90 7.51
CA PRO A 91 -8.14 -9.37 7.79
C PRO A 91 -7.05 -10.35 7.32
N GLY A 92 -5.83 -9.83 7.11
CA GLY A 92 -4.70 -10.64 6.66
C GLY A 92 -4.19 -11.66 7.67
N GLU A 93 -4.60 -11.54 8.92
CA GLU A 93 -4.30 -12.45 10.03
C GLU A 93 -5.19 -13.70 10.08
N GLU A 94 -6.31 -13.73 9.30
CA GLU A 94 -7.31 -14.80 9.34
C GLU A 94 -7.80 -15.12 7.93
N LEU A 95 -6.96 -15.79 7.14
CA LEU A 95 -7.27 -16.11 5.75
C LEU A 95 -8.12 -17.37 5.63
N PRO A 96 -9.31 -17.32 4.96
CA PRO A 96 -10.29 -18.42 4.95
C PRO A 96 -10.00 -19.47 3.87
N TRP A 97 -8.81 -19.49 3.32
CA TRP A 97 -8.38 -20.51 2.35
C TRP A 97 -7.62 -21.64 3.04
N GLU A 98 -7.69 -22.82 2.46
CA GLU A 98 -6.95 -23.99 2.95
C GLU A 98 -5.43 -23.80 2.79
N ASP A 99 -4.65 -24.60 3.52
CA ASP A 99 -3.21 -24.63 3.39
C ASP A 99 -2.81 -24.93 1.94
N ALA A 100 -1.71 -24.32 1.49
CA ALA A 100 -1.13 -24.58 0.16
C ALA A 100 -2.09 -24.30 -1.03
N SER A 101 -3.04 -23.36 -0.87
CA SER A 101 -4.03 -23.00 -1.90
C SER A 101 -3.47 -22.15 -3.04
N PHE A 102 -2.32 -21.49 -2.85
CA PHE A 102 -1.76 -20.52 -3.79
C PHE A 102 -0.28 -20.82 -4.10
N ASP A 103 0.15 -20.41 -5.30
CA ASP A 103 1.56 -20.39 -5.67
C ASP A 103 2.29 -19.17 -5.12
N ALA A 104 1.56 -18.05 -4.96
CA ALA A 104 2.08 -16.82 -4.42
C ALA A 104 1.03 -16.10 -3.55
N ALA A 105 1.44 -15.56 -2.39
CA ALA A 105 0.63 -14.68 -1.56
C ALA A 105 1.37 -13.35 -1.34
N LEU A 106 0.73 -12.25 -1.75
CA LEU A 106 1.34 -10.93 -1.78
C LEU A 106 0.54 -9.93 -0.93
N ALA A 107 1.24 -8.96 -0.33
CA ALA A 107 0.63 -7.87 0.42
C ALA A 107 1.32 -6.55 0.07
N GLN A 108 0.69 -5.71 -0.75
CA GLN A 108 1.24 -4.41 -1.16
C GLN A 108 0.79 -3.29 -0.24
N LEU A 109 1.73 -2.63 0.45
CA LEU A 109 1.50 -1.45 1.30
C LEU A 109 0.58 -1.70 2.51
N VAL A 110 0.59 -2.90 3.06
CA VAL A 110 -0.36 -3.37 4.09
C VAL A 110 0.28 -3.57 5.46
N VAL A 111 1.50 -4.10 5.52
CA VAL A 111 2.11 -4.68 6.73
C VAL A 111 2.08 -3.77 7.97
N VAL A 112 2.20 -2.47 7.81
CA VAL A 112 2.16 -1.49 8.91
C VAL A 112 0.76 -1.28 9.52
N PHE A 113 -0.29 -1.75 8.85
CA PHE A 113 -1.67 -1.62 9.29
C PHE A 113 -2.20 -2.88 9.98
N LEU A 114 -1.46 -3.99 9.89
CA LEU A 114 -1.80 -5.24 10.54
C LEU A 114 -1.66 -5.12 12.07
N ASN A 115 -2.55 -5.77 12.81
CA ASN A 115 -2.47 -5.82 14.27
C ASN A 115 -1.38 -6.78 14.73
N ASP A 116 -1.20 -7.89 14.01
CA ASP A 116 -0.16 -8.90 14.19
C ASP A 116 0.52 -9.18 12.84
N ALA A 117 1.48 -8.34 12.45
CA ALA A 117 2.22 -8.52 11.21
C ALA A 117 2.96 -9.88 11.14
N PRO A 118 3.63 -10.37 12.21
CA PRO A 118 4.19 -11.72 12.21
C PRO A 118 3.14 -12.83 12.01
N GLY A 119 1.97 -12.71 12.64
CA GLY A 119 0.85 -13.63 12.46
C GLY A 119 0.35 -13.65 11.02
N ALA A 120 0.15 -12.47 10.43
CA ALA A 120 -0.29 -12.35 9.05
C ALA A 120 0.73 -12.94 8.06
N VAL A 121 2.04 -12.72 8.25
CA VAL A 121 3.06 -13.34 7.38
C VAL A 121 3.05 -14.86 7.51
N ARG A 122 2.80 -15.42 8.71
CA ARG A 122 2.59 -16.87 8.88
C ARG A 122 1.33 -17.36 8.16
N GLU A 123 0.24 -16.59 8.15
CA GLU A 123 -0.97 -16.93 7.39
C GLU A 123 -0.72 -16.88 5.87
N LEU A 124 0.01 -15.88 5.37
CA LEU A 124 0.44 -15.86 3.97
C LEU A 124 1.26 -17.12 3.64
N ALA A 125 2.20 -17.50 4.52
CA ALA A 125 3.01 -18.72 4.35
C ALA A 125 2.15 -20.00 4.38
N ARG A 126 1.16 -20.09 5.26
CA ARG A 126 0.25 -21.24 5.39
C ARG A 126 -0.57 -21.46 4.12
N VAL A 127 -1.15 -20.40 3.57
CA VAL A 127 -1.97 -20.52 2.34
C VAL A 127 -1.15 -20.68 1.08
N THR A 128 0.16 -20.43 1.16
CA THR A 128 1.10 -20.62 0.04
C THR A 128 1.67 -22.04 0.07
N ARG A 129 1.65 -22.74 -1.09
CA ARG A 129 2.19 -24.11 -1.18
C ARG A 129 3.69 -24.14 -0.86
N PRO A 130 4.23 -25.28 -0.40
CA PRO A 130 5.67 -25.45 -0.28
C PRO A 130 6.40 -25.13 -1.59
N GLY A 131 7.46 -24.33 -1.50
CA GLY A 131 8.18 -23.80 -2.67
C GLY A 131 7.49 -22.64 -3.39
N GLY A 132 6.31 -22.21 -2.92
CA GLY A 132 5.65 -20.98 -3.38
C GLY A 132 6.23 -19.72 -2.74
N VAL A 133 5.84 -18.56 -3.22
CA VAL A 133 6.44 -17.26 -2.83
C VAL A 133 5.49 -16.44 -1.97
N VAL A 134 5.98 -15.96 -0.85
CA VAL A 134 5.33 -14.92 -0.03
C VAL A 134 6.07 -13.61 -0.22
N ALA A 135 5.36 -12.49 -0.38
CA ALA A 135 6.00 -11.21 -0.56
C ALA A 135 5.20 -10.04 0.04
N THR A 136 5.91 -9.01 0.46
CA THR A 136 5.30 -7.72 0.83
C THR A 136 6.19 -6.56 0.39
N CYS A 137 5.59 -5.38 0.22
CA CYS A 137 6.34 -4.14 0.10
C CYS A 137 5.67 -3.03 0.92
N MET A 138 6.47 -2.03 1.32
CA MET A 138 6.00 -0.89 2.08
C MET A 138 6.78 0.37 1.72
N TRP A 139 6.10 1.52 1.67
CA TRP A 139 6.81 2.79 1.48
C TRP A 139 7.85 2.99 2.57
N GLU A 140 9.08 3.33 2.17
CA GLU A 140 10.14 3.72 3.10
C GLU A 140 9.72 4.95 3.93
N VAL A 141 10.32 5.12 5.10
CA VAL A 141 10.19 6.36 5.86
C VAL A 141 10.68 7.51 4.99
N ASP A 142 9.87 8.54 4.83
CA ASP A 142 10.13 9.65 3.90
C ASP A 142 10.41 9.23 2.45
N GLY A 143 10.03 8.02 2.07
CA GLY A 143 10.23 7.48 0.73
C GLY A 143 9.35 8.12 -0.34
N VAL A 144 8.18 8.65 0.02
CA VAL A 144 7.25 9.28 -0.91
C VAL A 144 7.34 10.81 -0.78
N GLU A 145 7.87 11.48 -1.81
CA GLU A 145 8.15 12.92 -1.79
C GLU A 145 6.88 13.75 -1.52
N MET A 146 5.75 13.37 -2.10
CA MET A 146 4.45 13.97 -1.82
C MET A 146 4.09 13.89 -0.32
N MET A 147 4.30 12.73 0.31
CA MET A 147 3.99 12.54 1.72
C MET A 147 4.92 13.38 2.63
N LYS A 148 6.17 13.59 2.23
CA LYS A 148 7.08 14.52 2.90
C LYS A 148 6.52 15.93 2.88
N ALA A 149 6.08 16.43 1.72
CA ALA A 149 5.50 17.76 1.59
C ALA A 149 4.23 17.93 2.46
N LEU A 150 3.36 16.91 2.51
CA LEU A 150 2.21 16.92 3.42
C LEU A 150 2.60 16.88 4.90
N ASN A 151 3.66 16.17 5.23
CA ASN A 151 4.17 16.09 6.60
C ASN A 151 4.73 17.45 7.09
N GLU A 152 5.35 18.24 6.19
CA GLU A 152 5.78 19.61 6.48
C GLU A 152 4.60 20.49 6.92
N ILE A 153 3.45 20.39 6.25
CA ILE A 153 2.23 21.12 6.65
C ILE A 153 1.85 20.76 8.09
N ARG A 154 1.79 19.44 8.37
CA ARG A 154 1.46 18.96 9.71
C ARG A 154 2.42 19.47 10.77
N GLN A 155 3.72 19.44 10.51
CA GLN A 155 4.74 19.89 11.46
C GLN A 155 4.64 21.38 11.74
N ARG A 156 4.37 22.20 10.73
CA ARG A 156 4.31 23.66 10.86
C ARG A 156 2.96 24.17 11.40
N LEU A 157 1.83 23.55 11.01
CA LEU A 157 0.49 24.05 11.35
C LEU A 157 -0.21 23.26 12.47
N SER A 158 0.23 22.04 12.78
CA SER A 158 -0.36 21.20 13.82
C SER A 158 0.72 20.36 14.53
N PRO A 159 1.69 21.00 15.20
CA PRO A 159 2.76 20.31 15.91
C PRO A 159 2.19 19.46 17.06
N GLY A 160 2.79 18.28 17.30
CA GLY A 160 2.42 17.40 18.42
C GLY A 160 1.39 16.31 18.08
N GLY A 161 1.01 16.16 16.81
CA GLY A 161 0.24 14.99 16.36
C GLY A 161 1.05 13.68 16.42
N PRO A 162 0.37 12.50 16.35
CA PRO A 162 1.03 11.20 16.44
C PRO A 162 2.08 11.06 15.33
N THR A 163 3.25 10.54 15.69
CA THR A 163 4.28 10.17 14.72
C THR A 163 3.82 8.90 13.98
N PRO A 164 3.90 8.85 12.65
CA PRO A 164 3.61 7.63 11.90
C PRO A 164 4.48 6.47 12.39
N ALA A 165 3.91 5.25 12.44
CA ALA A 165 4.69 4.05 12.72
C ALA A 165 5.81 3.89 11.69
N THR A 166 7.01 3.58 12.17
CA THR A 166 8.21 3.39 11.34
C THR A 166 8.55 1.91 11.12
N ASP A 167 7.88 1.01 11.83
CA ASP A 167 8.08 -0.44 11.73
C ASP A 167 7.82 -0.93 10.29
N TYR A 168 8.61 -1.88 9.84
CA TYR A 168 8.47 -2.54 8.53
C TYR A 168 8.53 -1.58 7.32
N ARG A 169 9.30 -0.49 7.43
CA ARG A 169 9.45 0.50 6.35
C ARG A 169 10.86 0.55 5.76
N ASP A 170 11.65 -0.49 5.97
CA ASP A 170 12.98 -0.66 5.40
C ASP A 170 13.26 -2.16 5.13
N GLU A 171 14.25 -2.41 4.30
CA GLU A 171 14.63 -3.76 3.87
C GLU A 171 15.03 -4.67 5.05
N ALA A 172 15.69 -4.11 6.08
CA ALA A 172 16.17 -4.90 7.22
C ALA A 172 15.03 -5.38 8.11
N SER A 173 14.08 -4.50 8.44
CA SER A 173 12.91 -4.84 9.25
C SER A 173 11.97 -5.82 8.53
N LEU A 174 11.78 -5.68 7.21
CA LEU A 174 11.01 -6.60 6.40
C LEU A 174 11.69 -7.97 6.29
N ARG A 175 13.01 -8.01 6.06
CA ARG A 175 13.79 -9.26 6.04
C ARG A 175 13.63 -10.00 7.37
N LYS A 176 13.83 -9.30 8.49
CA LYS A 176 13.69 -9.88 9.82
C LYS A 176 12.29 -10.46 10.05
N LEU A 177 11.24 -9.73 9.65
CA LEU A 177 9.85 -10.20 9.75
C LEU A 177 9.65 -11.54 9.03
N PHE A 178 10.21 -11.69 7.83
CA PHE A 178 10.08 -12.90 7.03
C PHE A 178 10.89 -14.07 7.56
N GLU A 179 12.12 -13.81 8.01
CA GLU A 179 12.98 -14.82 8.65
C GLU A 179 12.35 -15.34 9.95
N GLU A 180 11.80 -14.46 10.80
CA GLU A 180 11.10 -14.82 12.03
C GLU A 180 9.78 -15.58 11.78
N ALA A 181 9.15 -15.37 10.63
CA ALA A 181 7.98 -16.15 10.20
C ALA A 181 8.34 -17.53 9.62
N GLY A 182 9.63 -17.86 9.48
CA GLY A 182 10.11 -19.16 9.00
C GLY A 182 10.20 -19.29 7.48
N LEU A 183 10.11 -18.18 6.73
CA LEU A 183 10.32 -18.17 5.29
C LEU A 183 11.82 -18.38 4.97
N ARG A 184 12.08 -19.04 3.84
CA ARG A 184 13.43 -19.36 3.35
C ARG A 184 13.79 -18.48 2.17
N GLU A 185 15.06 -18.44 1.80
CA GLU A 185 15.56 -17.70 0.62
C GLU A 185 15.05 -16.25 0.60
N VAL A 186 15.14 -15.58 1.76
CA VAL A 186 14.60 -14.23 1.93
C VAL A 186 15.46 -13.22 1.18
N GLU A 187 14.86 -12.58 0.18
CA GLU A 187 15.47 -11.53 -0.64
C GLU A 187 14.74 -10.20 -0.43
N THR A 188 15.48 -9.10 -0.45
CA THR A 188 14.94 -7.75 -0.38
C THR A 188 15.32 -6.94 -1.61
N SER A 189 14.53 -5.95 -1.91
CA SER A 189 14.78 -4.99 -2.99
C SER A 189 14.20 -3.63 -2.64
N ARG A 190 14.76 -2.58 -3.24
CA ARG A 190 14.17 -1.25 -3.25
C ARG A 190 13.52 -1.01 -4.61
N ILE A 191 12.25 -0.61 -4.58
CA ILE A 191 11.48 -0.27 -5.76
C ILE A 191 11.26 1.25 -5.78
N GLU A 192 11.59 1.90 -6.89
CA GLU A 192 11.34 3.33 -7.09
C GLU A 192 10.33 3.53 -8.21
N VAL A 193 9.30 4.33 -7.95
CA VAL A 193 8.32 4.76 -8.93
C VAL A 193 8.34 6.26 -9.07
N SER A 194 7.93 6.76 -10.22
CA SER A 194 7.86 8.19 -10.53
C SER A 194 6.47 8.53 -11.05
N VAL A 195 5.92 9.64 -10.58
CA VAL A 195 4.59 10.13 -10.98
C VAL A 195 4.73 11.56 -11.50
N GLU A 196 4.26 11.75 -12.74
CA GLU A 196 4.27 13.06 -13.39
C GLU A 196 3.02 13.86 -13.01
N TYR A 197 3.18 15.16 -12.80
CA TYR A 197 2.13 16.13 -12.51
C TYR A 197 2.29 17.34 -13.42
N GLU A 198 1.21 17.81 -13.99
CA GLU A 198 1.22 19.05 -14.80
C GLU A 198 1.10 20.29 -13.91
N THR A 199 0.34 20.18 -12.83
CA THR A 199 0.09 21.27 -11.90
C THR A 199 0.12 20.79 -10.44
N VAL A 200 0.36 21.71 -9.51
CA VAL A 200 0.27 21.39 -8.06
C VAL A 200 -1.16 21.05 -7.66
N ASP A 201 -2.19 21.57 -8.35
CA ASP A 201 -3.60 21.29 -8.04
C ASP A 201 -3.98 19.83 -8.27
N GLU A 202 -3.38 19.15 -9.25
CA GLU A 202 -3.61 17.72 -9.47
C GLU A 202 -3.25 16.86 -8.25
N LEU A 203 -2.33 17.33 -7.43
CA LEU A 203 -1.90 16.65 -6.22
C LEU A 203 -2.58 17.24 -4.98
N TRP A 204 -2.68 18.57 -4.87
CA TRP A 204 -3.23 19.25 -3.72
C TRP A 204 -4.69 18.91 -3.46
N GLU A 205 -5.53 18.98 -4.48
CA GLU A 205 -6.96 18.73 -4.37
C GLU A 205 -7.30 17.31 -3.86
N PRO A 206 -6.72 16.22 -4.40
CA PRO A 206 -6.90 14.89 -3.82
C PRO A 206 -6.31 14.77 -2.40
N ALA A 207 -5.14 15.38 -2.15
CA ALA A 207 -4.44 15.25 -0.88
C ALA A 207 -5.24 15.79 0.32
N ILE A 208 -5.93 16.91 0.15
CA ILE A 208 -6.78 17.51 1.21
C ILE A 208 -8.09 16.75 1.41
N ARG A 209 -8.55 15.96 0.44
CA ARG A 209 -9.80 15.18 0.49
C ARG A 209 -9.59 13.77 1.04
N VAL A 210 -8.42 13.19 0.82
CA VAL A 210 -8.11 11.83 1.27
C VAL A 210 -7.74 11.85 2.75
N GLY A 211 -8.42 11.01 3.53
CA GLY A 211 -8.12 10.87 4.94
C GLY A 211 -6.92 9.98 5.23
N GLY A 212 -5.72 10.36 4.80
CA GLY A 212 -4.48 9.70 5.23
C GLY A 212 -4.08 10.10 6.68
N PRO A 213 -2.90 9.70 7.16
CA PRO A 213 -2.44 10.00 8.53
C PRO A 213 -2.47 11.49 8.92
N GLY A 214 -2.43 12.41 7.93
CA GLY A 214 -2.61 13.85 8.11
C GLY A 214 -4.03 14.38 7.79
N GLY A 215 -4.89 13.57 7.20
CA GLY A 215 -6.20 13.97 6.69
C GLY A 215 -7.17 14.54 7.73
N PRO A 216 -7.29 13.95 8.94
CA PRO A 216 -8.15 14.52 9.98
C PRO A 216 -7.73 15.94 10.38
N ALA A 217 -6.44 16.22 10.48
CA ALA A 217 -5.91 17.54 10.81
C ALA A 217 -6.22 18.56 9.70
N VAL A 218 -5.97 18.22 8.45
CA VAL A 218 -6.21 19.11 7.30
C VAL A 218 -7.69 19.43 7.12
N ARG A 219 -8.59 18.46 7.39
CA ARG A 219 -10.05 18.69 7.33
C ARG A 219 -10.57 19.67 8.38
N SER A 220 -9.84 19.89 9.47
CA SER A 220 -10.19 20.85 10.51
C SER A 220 -9.60 22.25 10.27
N PHE A 221 -8.84 22.45 9.22
CA PHE A 221 -8.19 23.73 8.93
C PHE A 221 -9.19 24.81 8.49
N THR A 222 -8.97 26.03 8.96
CA THR A 222 -9.68 27.21 8.46
C THR A 222 -9.23 27.53 7.01
N PRO A 223 -9.99 28.34 6.27
CA PRO A 223 -9.55 28.80 4.94
C PRO A 223 -8.15 29.42 4.94
N GLU A 224 -7.80 30.19 5.98
CA GLU A 224 -6.47 30.79 6.14
C GLU A 224 -5.39 29.74 6.36
N GLN A 225 -5.67 28.72 7.17
CA GLN A 225 -4.76 27.59 7.39
C GLN A 225 -4.58 26.73 6.13
N LEU A 226 -5.65 26.55 5.34
CA LEU A 226 -5.56 25.86 4.04
C LEU A 226 -4.67 26.64 3.06
N ALA A 227 -4.82 27.97 2.98
CA ALA A 227 -3.97 28.82 2.14
C ALA A 227 -2.50 28.77 2.58
N GLN A 228 -2.25 28.82 3.88
CA GLN A 228 -0.91 28.69 4.45
C GLN A 228 -0.34 27.28 4.20
N GLY A 229 -1.15 26.23 4.38
CA GLY A 229 -0.78 24.85 4.09
C GLY A 229 -0.40 24.65 2.62
N ARG A 230 -1.15 25.30 1.71
CA ARG A 230 -0.84 25.28 0.27
C ARG A 230 0.52 25.91 -0.01
N ALA A 231 0.84 27.07 0.57
CA ALA A 231 2.12 27.72 0.39
C ALA A 231 3.29 26.85 0.92
N ILE A 232 3.13 26.22 2.10
CA ILE A 232 4.10 25.27 2.64
C ILE A 232 4.30 24.09 1.70
N PHE A 233 3.22 23.56 1.14
CA PHE A 233 3.24 22.43 0.22
C PHE A 233 4.02 22.75 -1.06
N GLU A 234 3.73 23.90 -1.67
CA GLU A 234 4.44 24.39 -2.86
C GLU A 234 5.93 24.59 -2.59
N GLU A 235 6.27 25.22 -1.44
CA GLU A 235 7.65 25.38 -1.00
C GLU A 235 8.37 24.04 -0.86
N ALA A 236 7.73 23.06 -0.21
CA ALA A 236 8.29 21.71 0.01
C ALA A 236 8.49 20.93 -1.30
N LEU A 237 7.68 21.22 -2.32
CA LEU A 237 7.82 20.68 -3.68
C LEU A 237 8.84 21.46 -4.54
N GLY A 238 9.47 22.52 -4.02
CA GLY A 238 10.43 23.35 -4.75
C GLY A 238 9.77 24.41 -5.64
N ASN A 239 8.53 24.80 -5.39
CA ASN A 239 7.76 25.80 -6.15
C ASN A 239 7.73 25.51 -7.67
N PRO A 240 7.23 24.37 -8.12
CA PRO A 240 7.26 24.00 -9.53
C PRO A 240 6.44 25.00 -10.36
N ARG A 241 7.00 25.44 -11.50
CA ARG A 241 6.38 26.40 -12.43
C ARG A 241 5.88 25.76 -13.72
N GLY A 242 5.67 24.46 -13.73
CA GLY A 242 5.24 23.67 -14.88
C GLY A 242 5.15 22.21 -14.46
N GLY A 243 5.19 21.30 -15.43
CA GLY A 243 5.20 19.87 -15.14
C GLY A 243 6.38 19.47 -14.26
N TYR A 244 6.15 18.57 -13.32
CA TYR A 244 7.16 18.06 -12.37
C TYR A 244 6.90 16.60 -12.06
N SER A 245 7.95 15.93 -11.61
CA SER A 245 7.89 14.52 -11.26
C SER A 245 8.17 14.35 -9.77
N LEU A 246 7.44 13.46 -9.12
CA LEU A 246 7.66 13.07 -7.73
C LEU A 246 7.90 11.58 -7.61
N LYS A 247 8.86 11.22 -6.78
CA LYS A 247 9.26 9.84 -6.55
C LYS A 247 8.56 9.22 -5.34
N GLY A 248 8.34 7.90 -5.45
CA GLY A 248 7.97 7.03 -4.35
C GLY A 248 8.96 5.87 -4.25
N ARG A 249 9.52 5.62 -3.06
CA ARG A 249 10.41 4.49 -2.80
C ARG A 249 9.78 3.53 -1.81
N ALA A 250 9.75 2.27 -2.17
CA ALA A 250 9.28 1.18 -1.32
C ALA A 250 10.41 0.17 -1.07
N ALA A 251 10.52 -0.29 0.16
CA ALA A 251 11.24 -1.51 0.48
C ALA A 251 10.32 -2.69 0.17
N ALA A 252 10.87 -3.73 -0.47
CA ALA A 252 10.18 -4.96 -0.79
C ALA A 252 10.96 -6.17 -0.24
N VAL A 253 10.23 -7.22 0.11
CA VAL A 253 10.78 -8.50 0.53
C VAL A 253 9.98 -9.63 -0.10
N ARG A 254 10.67 -10.71 -0.47
CA ARG A 254 10.07 -12.00 -0.82
C ARG A 254 10.79 -13.13 -0.09
N GLY A 255 10.08 -14.23 0.12
CA GLY A 255 10.63 -15.45 0.69
C GLY A 255 9.87 -16.66 0.21
N VAL A 256 10.47 -17.85 0.33
CA VAL A 256 9.91 -19.13 -0.11
C VAL A 256 9.26 -19.84 1.07
N SER A 257 7.99 -20.26 0.91
CA SER A 257 7.27 -21.10 1.88
C SER A 257 7.92 -22.47 1.99
N GLY A 258 7.97 -23.00 3.22
CA GLY A 258 8.61 -24.26 3.56
C GLY A 258 7.75 -25.49 3.32
#